data_9657f04a171d17516c994d12604e8e21
#
_entry.id   9657f04a171d17516c994d12604e8e21
#
_cell.length_a   1.000
_cell.length_b   1.000
_cell.length_c   1.000
_cell.angle_alpha   90.00
_cell.angle_beta   90.00
_cell.angle_gamma   90.00
#
_symmetry.space_group_name_H-M   'P 1'
#
loop_
_entity.id
_entity.type
_entity.pdbx_description
1 polymer ?
#
loop_
_entity_poly.entity_id
_entity_poly.type
_entity_poly.pdbx_seq_one_letter_code
_entity_poly.pdbx_strand_id
1 'polypeptide(L)'
;MIVITDPHFIPHETDVINSLFYEGLEILHLRKPDSTAGQVSVLLSSIDSRFHSRIMLHNHYELLDLYNLSGMHFTERSKHLQDYYENLKCAKSLAVHELHELENTRDSIDYVFLSPLFPSISKAGYSKNWDFEELKSSISIQYGFQIVALGGISLDNVQKVKELGFHDFALLGSIWEPLKSGCSIQQVMNVFKSFKNGY
;
A
#
# COMPACT_ATOMS: atom_id res chain seq x y z
N MET A 1 -5.80 4.22 -6.47
CA MET A 1 -5.34 4.61 -5.10
C MET A 1 -5.37 3.41 -4.18
N ILE A 2 -4.29 3.21 -3.45
CA ILE A 2 -4.07 2.08 -2.53
C ILE A 2 -4.09 2.58 -1.08
N VAL A 3 -4.61 1.78 -0.14
CA VAL A 3 -4.46 2.04 1.29
C VAL A 3 -3.71 0.86 1.93
N ILE A 4 -2.73 1.17 2.77
CA ILE A 4 -1.99 0.18 3.58
C ILE A 4 -2.52 0.29 5.01
N THR A 5 -2.85 -0.84 5.67
CA THR A 5 -3.33 -0.83 7.06
C THR A 5 -2.27 -0.31 8.03
N ASP A 6 -2.70 0.20 9.18
CA ASP A 6 -1.78 0.45 10.31
C ASP A 6 -1.05 -0.86 10.67
N PRO A 7 0.25 -0.82 11.02
CA PRO A 7 1.00 -2.01 11.40
C PRO A 7 0.44 -2.70 12.65
N HIS A 8 -0.28 -1.98 13.49
CA HIS A 8 -0.92 -2.52 14.69
C HIS A 8 -2.43 -2.68 14.47
N PHE A 9 -3.06 -3.56 15.24
CA PHE A 9 -4.52 -3.60 15.31
C PHE A 9 -5.00 -2.41 16.12
N ILE A 10 -5.90 -1.62 15.57
CA ILE A 10 -6.43 -0.40 16.20
C ILE A 10 -7.95 -0.46 16.30
N PRO A 11 -8.56 0.22 17.27
CA PRO A 11 -10.02 0.30 17.38
C PRO A 11 -10.66 0.82 16.09
N HIS A 12 -11.81 0.27 15.73
CA HIS A 12 -12.59 0.64 14.54
C HIS A 12 -11.89 0.42 13.18
N GLU A 13 -10.76 -0.30 13.14
CA GLU A 13 -10.02 -0.55 11.90
C GLU A 13 -10.89 -1.25 10.84
N THR A 14 -11.65 -2.27 11.24
CA THR A 14 -12.54 -3.01 10.34
C THR A 14 -13.66 -2.13 9.78
N ASP A 15 -14.23 -1.28 10.62
CA ASP A 15 -15.30 -0.36 10.20
C ASP A 15 -14.78 0.63 9.16
N VAL A 16 -13.55 1.15 9.38
CA VAL A 16 -12.88 2.04 8.42
C VAL A 16 -12.56 1.29 7.12
N ILE A 17 -11.99 0.07 7.18
CA ILE A 17 -11.66 -0.72 5.99
C ILE A 17 -12.91 -0.98 5.15
N ASN A 18 -14.00 -1.44 5.76
CA ASN A 18 -15.24 -1.67 5.03
C ASN A 18 -15.79 -0.35 4.43
N SER A 19 -15.74 0.75 5.18
CA SER A 19 -16.17 2.05 4.68
C SER A 19 -15.33 2.54 3.50
N LEU A 20 -14.01 2.36 3.54
CA LEU A 20 -13.11 2.68 2.43
C LEU A 20 -13.49 1.90 1.16
N PHE A 21 -13.78 0.62 1.28
CA PHE A 21 -14.19 -0.20 0.15
C PHE A 21 -15.56 0.22 -0.41
N TYR A 22 -16.53 0.55 0.44
CA TYR A 22 -17.83 1.08 0.00
C TYR A 22 -17.69 2.46 -0.69
N GLU A 23 -16.70 3.26 -0.30
CA GLU A 23 -16.37 4.53 -0.96
C GLU A 23 -15.51 4.35 -2.22
N GLY A 24 -15.20 3.10 -2.60
CA GLY A 24 -14.52 2.75 -3.84
C GLY A 24 -13.01 2.62 -3.74
N LEU A 25 -12.46 2.26 -2.56
CA LEU A 25 -11.07 1.82 -2.47
C LEU A 25 -10.85 0.64 -3.42
N GLU A 26 -9.81 0.71 -4.25
CA GLU A 26 -9.50 -0.34 -5.24
C GLU A 26 -8.71 -1.48 -4.63
N ILE A 27 -7.64 -1.18 -3.89
CA ILE A 27 -6.73 -2.18 -3.30
C ILE A 27 -6.43 -1.78 -1.86
N LEU A 28 -6.52 -2.77 -0.95
CA LEU A 28 -6.03 -2.68 0.42
C LEU A 28 -4.79 -3.56 0.57
N HIS A 29 -3.72 -3.02 1.14
CA HIS A 29 -2.58 -3.81 1.61
C HIS A 29 -2.73 -4.07 3.10
N LEU A 30 -2.96 -5.33 3.46
CA LEU A 30 -3.04 -5.76 4.84
C LEU A 30 -1.62 -6.03 5.36
N ARG A 31 -1.14 -5.12 6.21
CA ARG A 31 0.22 -5.14 6.77
C ARG A 31 0.16 -5.20 8.29
N LYS A 32 0.44 -6.39 8.85
CA LYS A 32 0.48 -6.66 10.30
C LYS A 32 1.77 -7.42 10.64
N PRO A 33 2.94 -6.74 10.67
CA PRO A 33 4.25 -7.39 10.69
C PRO A 33 4.50 -8.27 11.90
N ASP A 34 3.90 -7.94 13.05
CA ASP A 34 4.12 -8.63 14.32
C ASP A 34 2.91 -9.50 14.73
N SER A 35 2.04 -9.84 13.77
CA SER A 35 0.85 -10.66 13.99
C SER A 35 1.08 -12.14 13.73
N THR A 36 0.20 -12.95 14.29
CA THR A 36 0.02 -14.37 13.90
C THR A 36 -0.98 -14.50 12.75
N ALA A 37 -0.93 -15.61 12.03
CA ALA A 37 -1.92 -15.92 10.97
C ALA A 37 -3.36 -15.93 11.54
N GLY A 38 -3.55 -16.42 12.76
CA GLY A 38 -4.85 -16.41 13.42
C GLY A 38 -5.41 -15.01 13.67
N GLN A 39 -4.56 -14.05 14.06
CA GLN A 39 -4.99 -12.67 14.25
C GLN A 39 -5.35 -11.99 12.92
N VAL A 40 -4.57 -12.25 11.85
CA VAL A 40 -4.88 -11.77 10.50
C VAL A 40 -6.17 -12.40 9.99
N SER A 41 -6.38 -13.69 10.24
CA SER A 41 -7.61 -14.43 9.88
C SER A 41 -8.84 -13.82 10.54
N VAL A 42 -8.77 -13.44 11.84
CA VAL A 42 -9.86 -12.74 12.54
C VAL A 42 -10.18 -11.40 11.86
N LEU A 43 -9.17 -10.61 11.52
CA LEU A 43 -9.39 -9.33 10.82
C LEU A 43 -10.02 -9.56 9.44
N LEU A 44 -9.51 -10.49 8.65
CA LEU A 44 -10.06 -10.84 7.33
C LEU A 44 -11.52 -11.27 7.42
N SER A 45 -11.85 -12.12 8.41
CA SER A 45 -13.24 -12.57 8.63
C SER A 45 -14.20 -11.43 9.01
N SER A 46 -13.68 -10.31 9.51
CA SER A 46 -14.47 -9.12 9.87
C SER A 46 -14.63 -8.14 8.72
N ILE A 47 -13.86 -8.30 7.64
CA ILE A 47 -14.01 -7.52 6.41
C ILE A 47 -15.05 -8.20 5.52
N ASP A 48 -15.91 -7.40 4.87
CA ASP A 48 -16.92 -7.92 3.93
C ASP A 48 -16.24 -8.74 2.82
N SER A 49 -16.62 -10.01 2.70
CA SER A 49 -16.03 -10.98 1.78
C SER A 49 -16.09 -10.57 0.31
N ARG A 50 -17.01 -9.68 -0.08
CA ARG A 50 -17.08 -9.09 -1.44
C ARG A 50 -15.81 -8.33 -1.81
N PHE A 51 -15.02 -7.89 -0.82
CA PHE A 51 -13.81 -7.10 -1.03
C PHE A 51 -12.51 -7.91 -0.89
N HIS A 52 -12.58 -9.18 -0.50
CA HIS A 52 -11.41 -10.02 -0.28
C HIS A 52 -10.50 -10.08 -1.51
N SER A 53 -11.05 -10.17 -2.73
CA SER A 53 -10.28 -10.16 -3.98
C SER A 53 -9.56 -8.82 -4.29
N ARG A 54 -9.65 -7.83 -3.41
CA ARG A 54 -8.95 -6.54 -3.47
C ARG A 54 -7.93 -6.37 -2.35
N ILE A 55 -7.62 -7.44 -1.59
CA ILE A 55 -6.70 -7.40 -0.46
C ILE A 55 -5.39 -8.08 -0.84
N MET A 56 -4.27 -7.38 -0.62
CA MET A 56 -2.91 -7.88 -0.75
C MET A 56 -2.32 -8.14 0.64
N LEU A 57 -1.62 -9.25 0.83
CA LEU A 57 -0.96 -9.59 2.11
C LEU A 57 0.52 -9.22 2.09
N HIS A 58 1.03 -8.68 3.20
CA HIS A 58 2.45 -8.45 3.44
C HIS A 58 3.16 -9.60 4.17
N ASN A 59 2.39 -10.50 4.78
CA ASN A 59 2.84 -11.70 5.49
C ASN A 59 1.67 -12.69 5.54
N HIS A 60 1.91 -13.91 6.05
CA HIS A 60 0.88 -14.97 6.16
C HIS A 60 0.24 -15.33 4.82
N TYR A 61 1.07 -15.52 3.80
CA TYR A 61 0.63 -15.82 2.42
C TYR A 61 -0.17 -17.12 2.31
N GLU A 62 -0.09 -18.01 3.32
CA GLU A 62 -0.93 -19.20 3.46
C GLU A 62 -2.42 -18.90 3.54
N LEU A 63 -2.79 -17.65 3.85
CA LEU A 63 -4.20 -17.22 3.92
C LEU A 63 -4.78 -16.79 2.55
N LEU A 64 -3.96 -16.68 1.51
CA LEU A 64 -4.40 -16.21 0.19
C LEU A 64 -5.57 -17.02 -0.36
N ASP A 65 -5.40 -18.33 -0.46
CA ASP A 65 -6.41 -19.21 -1.02
C ASP A 65 -7.63 -19.34 -0.10
N LEU A 66 -7.41 -19.37 1.22
CA LEU A 66 -8.46 -19.53 2.22
C LEU A 66 -9.50 -18.39 2.15
N TYR A 67 -9.05 -17.18 1.86
CA TYR A 67 -9.90 -15.99 1.79
C TYR A 67 -10.11 -15.47 0.37
N ASN A 68 -9.59 -16.15 -0.66
CA ASN A 68 -9.65 -15.69 -2.06
C ASN A 68 -9.13 -14.25 -2.22
N LEU A 69 -7.94 -13.98 -1.69
CA LEU A 69 -7.34 -12.66 -1.69
C LEU A 69 -6.66 -12.35 -3.04
N SER A 70 -6.39 -11.07 -3.29
CA SER A 70 -5.79 -10.60 -4.54
C SER A 70 -4.36 -11.11 -4.77
N GLY A 71 -3.53 -11.08 -3.71
CA GLY A 71 -2.12 -11.46 -3.87
C GLY A 71 -1.23 -11.06 -2.70
N MET A 72 0.05 -10.94 -2.99
CA MET A 72 1.10 -10.76 -2.00
C MET A 72 1.99 -9.56 -2.29
N HIS A 73 2.51 -8.96 -1.21
CA HIS A 73 3.49 -7.89 -1.27
C HIS A 73 4.81 -8.35 -0.65
N PHE A 74 5.88 -8.30 -1.42
CA PHE A 74 7.23 -8.61 -0.93
C PHE A 74 7.87 -7.36 -0.34
N THR A 75 8.13 -7.42 0.96
CA THR A 75 8.91 -6.42 1.70
C THR A 75 10.39 -6.79 1.69
N GLU A 76 11.28 -5.94 2.22
CA GLU A 76 12.70 -6.28 2.40
C GLU A 76 12.89 -7.63 3.13
N ARG A 77 12.03 -7.93 4.11
CA ARG A 77 12.10 -9.18 4.87
C ARG A 77 11.67 -10.42 4.09
N SER A 78 10.84 -10.25 3.05
CA SER A 78 10.25 -11.34 2.26
C SER A 78 10.70 -11.37 0.80
N LYS A 79 11.59 -10.47 0.36
CA LYS A 79 12.14 -10.45 -1.03
C LYS A 79 12.71 -11.80 -1.45
N HIS A 80 13.34 -12.53 -0.53
CA HIS A 80 13.91 -13.85 -0.78
C HIS A 80 12.88 -14.94 -1.13
N LEU A 81 11.59 -14.69 -0.87
CA LEU A 81 10.50 -15.63 -1.18
C LEU A 81 9.99 -15.52 -2.62
N GLN A 82 10.45 -14.53 -3.41
CA GLN A 82 9.99 -14.32 -4.77
C GLN A 82 10.14 -15.57 -5.65
N ASP A 83 11.28 -16.28 -5.54
CA ASP A 83 11.52 -17.51 -6.29
C ASP A 83 10.51 -18.62 -5.92
N TYR A 84 10.20 -18.74 -4.64
CA TYR A 84 9.26 -19.75 -4.14
C TYR A 84 7.83 -19.51 -4.67
N TYR A 85 7.43 -18.24 -4.79
CA TYR A 85 6.08 -17.85 -5.22
C TYR A 85 6.02 -17.41 -6.70
N GLU A 86 7.09 -17.57 -7.49
CA GLU A 86 7.14 -17.10 -8.87
C GLU A 86 5.97 -17.59 -9.71
N ASN A 87 5.67 -18.89 -9.63
CA ASN A 87 4.63 -19.55 -10.44
C ASN A 87 3.21 -19.47 -9.84
N LEU A 88 3.05 -18.88 -8.65
CA LEU A 88 1.72 -18.71 -8.07
C LEU A 88 0.94 -17.64 -8.85
N LYS A 89 -0.25 -18.02 -9.33
CA LYS A 89 -1.14 -17.13 -10.09
C LYS A 89 -1.92 -16.21 -9.16
N CYS A 90 -1.30 -15.12 -8.74
CA CYS A 90 -1.92 -14.05 -7.96
C CYS A 90 -1.18 -12.75 -8.23
N ALA A 91 -1.75 -11.62 -7.87
CA ALA A 91 -1.07 -10.33 -7.96
C ALA A 91 0.17 -10.31 -7.05
N LYS A 92 1.26 -9.71 -7.54
CA LYS A 92 2.52 -9.58 -6.81
C LYS A 92 3.00 -8.14 -6.83
N SER A 93 3.39 -7.64 -5.67
CA SER A 93 4.00 -6.32 -5.57
C SER A 93 5.27 -6.36 -4.72
N LEU A 94 6.12 -5.34 -4.87
CA LEU A 94 7.44 -5.30 -4.26
C LEU A 94 7.71 -3.94 -3.63
N ALA A 95 8.39 -3.91 -2.48
CA ALA A 95 8.95 -2.70 -1.91
C ALA A 95 10.30 -2.38 -2.59
N VAL A 96 10.46 -1.12 -3.03
CA VAL A 96 11.66 -0.58 -3.67
C VAL A 96 12.03 0.73 -2.97
N HIS A 97 13.31 0.91 -2.71
CA HIS A 97 13.82 2.07 -1.98
C HIS A 97 14.85 2.88 -2.77
N GLU A 98 15.40 2.31 -3.85
CA GLU A 98 16.40 2.93 -4.69
C GLU A 98 16.01 2.80 -6.18
N LEU A 99 16.38 3.80 -7.00
CA LEU A 99 16.02 3.79 -8.43
C LEU A 99 16.63 2.59 -9.19
N HIS A 100 17.85 2.21 -8.85
CA HIS A 100 18.50 1.07 -9.47
C HIS A 100 17.80 -0.29 -9.22
N GLU A 101 16.97 -0.38 -8.18
CA GLU A 101 16.16 -1.58 -7.92
C GLU A 101 15.04 -1.76 -8.95
N LEU A 102 14.57 -0.65 -9.59
CA LEU A 102 13.56 -0.72 -10.64
C LEU A 102 14.06 -1.56 -11.83
N GLU A 103 15.32 -1.35 -12.25
CA GLU A 103 15.94 -2.07 -13.37
C GLU A 103 16.14 -3.57 -13.09
N ASN A 104 16.21 -3.94 -11.81
CA ASN A 104 16.40 -5.31 -11.34
C ASN A 104 15.10 -6.00 -10.91
N THR A 105 13.95 -5.33 -11.09
CA THR A 105 12.64 -5.89 -10.75
C THR A 105 12.20 -6.91 -11.80
N ARG A 106 11.66 -8.03 -11.35
CA ARG A 106 11.25 -9.16 -12.22
C ARG A 106 9.95 -8.86 -12.96
N ASP A 107 9.80 -9.44 -14.14
CA ASP A 107 8.57 -9.36 -14.96
C ASP A 107 7.33 -9.95 -14.26
N SER A 108 7.53 -10.82 -13.25
CA SER A 108 6.44 -11.40 -12.47
C SER A 108 5.82 -10.46 -11.43
N ILE A 109 6.34 -9.23 -11.30
CA ILE A 109 5.82 -8.20 -10.39
C ILE A 109 4.87 -7.29 -11.16
N ASP A 110 3.66 -7.10 -10.66
CA ASP A 110 2.64 -6.24 -11.28
C ASP A 110 2.86 -4.76 -10.97
N TYR A 111 3.32 -4.46 -9.75
CA TYR A 111 3.67 -3.10 -9.35
C TYR A 111 4.66 -3.05 -8.19
N VAL A 112 5.34 -1.92 -8.07
CA VAL A 112 6.27 -1.66 -6.98
C VAL A 112 5.83 -0.44 -6.17
N PHE A 113 6.11 -0.45 -4.86
CA PHE A 113 6.09 0.75 -4.04
C PHE A 113 7.47 1.38 -4.00
N LEU A 114 7.62 2.56 -4.56
CA LEU A 114 8.84 3.36 -4.40
C LEU A 114 8.69 4.28 -3.19
N SER A 115 9.51 4.06 -2.16
CA SER A 115 9.36 4.72 -0.86
C SER A 115 10.68 4.96 -0.12
N PRO A 116 10.75 6.00 0.77
CA PRO A 116 9.73 7.03 0.98
C PRO A 116 9.83 8.14 -0.07
N LEU A 117 8.68 8.61 -0.61
CA LEU A 117 8.69 9.72 -1.56
C LEU A 117 8.85 11.07 -0.86
N PHE A 118 8.12 11.28 0.24
CA PHE A 118 8.18 12.48 1.07
C PHE A 118 8.54 12.12 2.53
N PRO A 119 8.92 13.09 3.36
CA PRO A 119 9.13 12.86 4.78
C PRO A 119 7.93 12.19 5.44
N SER A 120 8.19 11.21 6.29
CA SER A 120 7.14 10.42 6.93
C SER A 120 6.24 11.27 7.83
N ILE A 121 4.91 11.08 7.72
CA ILE A 121 3.91 11.69 8.61
C ILE A 121 3.96 11.03 9.99
N SER A 122 4.21 9.72 10.04
CA SER A 122 4.12 8.90 11.26
C SER A 122 5.46 8.56 11.91
N LYS A 123 6.58 8.79 11.22
CA LYS A 123 7.94 8.46 11.72
C LYS A 123 8.86 9.66 11.58
N ALA A 124 9.20 10.31 12.69
CA ALA A 124 10.17 11.40 12.70
C ALA A 124 11.53 10.94 12.14
N GLY A 125 12.09 11.74 11.22
CA GLY A 125 13.43 11.48 10.66
C GLY A 125 13.50 10.45 9.53
N TYR A 126 12.39 9.82 9.14
CA TYR A 126 12.37 8.93 7.98
C TYR A 126 12.02 9.73 6.73
N SER A 127 13.05 10.13 6.00
CA SER A 127 12.95 10.87 4.74
C SER A 127 14.09 10.48 3.80
N LYS A 128 13.86 10.65 2.52
CA LYS A 128 14.87 10.54 1.47
C LYS A 128 14.87 11.84 0.67
N ASN A 129 16.04 12.35 0.36
CA ASN A 129 16.16 13.49 -0.54
C ASN A 129 16.28 12.98 -1.96
N TRP A 130 15.17 13.05 -2.70
CA TRP A 130 15.15 12.71 -4.12
C TRP A 130 15.59 13.89 -4.96
N ASP A 131 16.41 13.64 -5.97
CA ASP A 131 16.46 14.50 -7.14
C ASP A 131 15.21 14.24 -7.97
N PHE A 132 14.29 15.20 -8.02
CA PHE A 132 13.01 15.01 -8.70
C PHE A 132 13.12 14.94 -10.22
N GLU A 133 14.16 15.50 -10.83
CA GLU A 133 14.40 15.37 -12.26
C GLU A 133 14.90 13.95 -12.60
N GLU A 134 15.84 13.42 -11.81
CA GLU A 134 16.29 12.03 -11.93
C GLU A 134 15.13 11.06 -11.69
N LEU A 135 14.34 11.29 -10.63
CA LEU A 135 13.18 10.47 -10.28
C LEU A 135 12.16 10.45 -11.42
N LYS A 136 11.80 11.61 -11.97
CA LYS A 136 10.87 11.74 -13.09
C LYS A 136 11.39 11.02 -14.34
N SER A 137 12.67 11.17 -14.65
CA SER A 137 13.31 10.48 -15.76
C SER A 137 13.24 8.97 -15.61
N SER A 138 13.54 8.44 -14.40
CA SER A 138 13.48 7.03 -14.11
C SER A 138 12.06 6.46 -14.15
N ILE A 139 11.06 7.20 -13.63
CA ILE A 139 9.64 6.78 -13.69
C ILE A 139 9.11 6.78 -15.12
N SER A 140 9.62 7.64 -16.00
CA SER A 140 9.18 7.71 -17.40
C SER A 140 9.64 6.51 -18.25
N ILE A 141 10.57 5.68 -17.76
CA ILE A 141 10.97 4.44 -18.42
C ILE A 141 9.79 3.47 -18.39
N GLN A 142 9.50 2.84 -19.51
CA GLN A 142 8.47 1.80 -19.59
C GLN A 142 9.00 0.48 -19.01
N TYR A 143 8.65 0.23 -17.76
CA TYR A 143 8.85 -1.08 -17.13
C TYR A 143 7.66 -2.01 -17.42
N GLY A 144 7.81 -3.30 -17.23
CA GLY A 144 6.72 -4.29 -17.32
C GLY A 144 5.72 -4.21 -16.14
N PHE A 145 5.93 -3.30 -15.18
CA PHE A 145 5.16 -3.12 -13.96
C PHE A 145 4.83 -1.64 -13.70
N GLN A 146 3.86 -1.38 -12.83
CA GLN A 146 3.50 -0.02 -12.42
C GLN A 146 4.37 0.46 -11.25
N ILE A 147 4.65 1.76 -11.18
CA ILE A 147 5.37 2.39 -10.07
C ILE A 147 4.37 3.21 -9.25
N VAL A 148 4.20 2.83 -8.00
CA VAL A 148 3.27 3.44 -7.05
C VAL A 148 4.05 4.23 -6.00
N ALA A 149 3.70 5.48 -5.80
CA ALA A 149 4.32 6.33 -4.79
C ALA A 149 3.89 5.91 -3.38
N LEU A 150 4.84 5.83 -2.44
CA LEU A 150 4.54 5.57 -1.03
C LEU A 150 5.43 6.44 -0.12
N GLY A 151 4.87 6.89 0.99
CA GLY A 151 5.56 7.60 2.07
C GLY A 151 5.33 9.11 2.06
N GLY A 152 4.81 9.61 3.17
CA GLY A 152 4.59 11.03 3.44
C GLY A 152 3.56 11.72 2.54
N ILE A 153 2.72 10.97 1.84
CA ILE A 153 1.72 11.53 0.92
C ILE A 153 0.58 12.15 1.72
N SER A 154 0.29 13.41 1.43
CA SER A 154 -0.76 14.22 2.03
C SER A 154 -1.56 14.97 0.94
N LEU A 155 -2.66 15.61 1.33
CA LEU A 155 -3.45 16.44 0.40
C LEU A 155 -2.64 17.61 -0.17
N ASP A 156 -1.62 18.08 0.56
CA ASP A 156 -0.79 19.20 0.13
C ASP A 156 0.25 18.81 -0.94
N ASN A 157 0.59 17.53 -1.05
CA ASN A 157 1.65 17.05 -1.93
C ASN A 157 1.22 15.99 -2.95
N VAL A 158 0.00 15.48 -2.89
CA VAL A 158 -0.48 14.43 -3.82
C VAL A 158 -0.44 14.87 -5.28
N GLN A 159 -0.65 16.14 -5.57
CA GLN A 159 -0.54 16.66 -6.93
C GLN A 159 0.89 16.52 -7.49
N LYS A 160 1.91 16.64 -6.62
CA LYS A 160 3.30 16.43 -7.02
C LYS A 160 3.58 14.98 -7.43
N VAL A 161 2.89 13.99 -6.83
CA VAL A 161 2.97 12.58 -7.23
C VAL A 161 2.56 12.42 -8.70
N LYS A 162 1.46 13.04 -9.09
CA LYS A 162 0.96 13.04 -10.48
C LYS A 162 1.93 13.71 -11.45
N GLU A 163 2.46 14.89 -11.08
CA GLU A 163 3.44 15.63 -11.88
C GLU A 163 4.75 14.87 -12.12
N LEU A 164 5.13 14.02 -11.17
CA LEU A 164 6.30 13.15 -11.28
C LEU A 164 6.08 11.95 -12.19
N GLY A 165 4.82 11.64 -12.56
CA GLY A 165 4.48 10.55 -13.48
C GLY A 165 4.26 9.19 -12.84
N PHE A 166 4.06 9.12 -11.51
CA PHE A 166 3.67 7.87 -10.85
C PHE A 166 2.32 7.36 -11.39
N HIS A 167 2.19 6.05 -11.50
CA HIS A 167 0.97 5.40 -11.96
C HIS A 167 -0.17 5.49 -10.93
N ASP A 168 0.19 5.47 -9.65
CA ASP A 168 -0.74 5.55 -8.53
C ASP A 168 0.01 5.93 -7.24
N PHE A 169 -0.70 6.02 -6.13
CA PHE A 169 -0.13 6.28 -4.81
C PHE A 169 -0.78 5.45 -3.72
N ALA A 170 -0.03 5.24 -2.63
CA ALA A 170 -0.49 4.50 -1.46
C ALA A 170 -0.48 5.37 -0.20
N LEU A 171 -1.56 5.28 0.57
CA LEU A 171 -1.78 6.02 1.82
C LEU A 171 -1.66 5.08 3.03
N LEU A 172 -1.02 5.57 4.09
CA LEU A 172 -0.98 4.94 5.41
C LEU A 172 -1.27 5.98 6.49
N GLY A 173 -0.31 6.85 6.82
CA GLY A 173 -0.44 7.83 7.89
C GLY A 173 -1.62 8.79 7.69
N SER A 174 -1.86 9.24 6.48
CA SER A 174 -2.97 10.16 6.14
C SER A 174 -4.36 9.57 6.42
N ILE A 175 -4.49 8.25 6.49
CA ILE A 175 -5.75 7.56 6.83
C ILE A 175 -5.81 7.22 8.31
N TRP A 176 -4.72 6.66 8.87
CA TRP A 176 -4.78 6.07 10.21
C TRP A 176 -4.41 7.04 11.34
N GLU A 177 -3.54 8.03 11.10
CA GLU A 177 -3.19 9.01 12.15
C GLU A 177 -4.39 9.85 12.59
N PRO A 178 -5.30 10.34 11.71
CA PRO A 178 -6.54 10.97 12.15
C PRO A 178 -7.38 10.07 13.04
N LEU A 179 -7.58 8.80 12.68
CA LEU A 179 -8.35 7.84 13.48
C LEU A 179 -7.72 7.64 14.87
N LYS A 180 -6.41 7.41 14.93
CA LYS A 180 -5.66 7.26 16.20
C LYS A 180 -5.69 8.51 17.07
N SER A 181 -5.82 9.68 16.46
CA SER A 181 -5.97 10.97 17.13
C SER A 181 -7.41 11.29 17.56
N GLY A 182 -8.34 10.34 17.41
CA GLY A 182 -9.72 10.45 17.87
C GLY A 182 -10.70 11.05 16.86
N CYS A 183 -10.31 11.22 15.59
CA CYS A 183 -11.27 11.58 14.55
C CYS A 183 -12.30 10.46 14.32
N SER A 184 -13.52 10.85 14.02
CA SER A 184 -14.59 9.91 13.65
C SER A 184 -14.31 9.23 12.32
N ILE A 185 -14.93 8.07 12.09
CA ILE A 185 -14.87 7.35 10.80
C ILE A 185 -15.28 8.27 9.65
N GLN A 186 -16.34 9.10 9.85
CA GLN A 186 -16.79 10.03 8.83
C GLN A 186 -15.71 11.07 8.45
N GLN A 187 -14.93 11.55 9.41
CA GLN A 187 -13.82 12.46 9.14
C GLN A 187 -12.70 11.78 8.35
N VAL A 188 -12.37 10.53 8.67
CA VAL A 188 -11.42 9.72 7.90
C VAL A 188 -11.92 9.51 6.47
N MET A 189 -13.21 9.21 6.29
CA MET A 189 -13.82 9.06 4.95
C MET A 189 -13.79 10.37 4.15
N ASN A 190 -13.96 11.52 4.80
CA ASN A 190 -13.84 12.81 4.12
C ASN A 190 -12.40 13.04 3.60
N VAL A 191 -11.39 12.67 4.40
CA VAL A 191 -9.98 12.71 3.96
C VAL A 191 -9.76 11.80 2.74
N PHE A 192 -10.24 10.56 2.80
CA PHE A 192 -10.15 9.62 1.67
C PHE A 192 -10.80 10.16 0.39
N LYS A 193 -12.02 10.72 0.51
CA LYS A 193 -12.73 11.34 -0.62
C LYS A 193 -11.95 12.53 -1.20
N SER A 194 -11.30 13.32 -0.35
CA SER A 194 -10.50 14.46 -0.81
C SER A 194 -9.31 14.00 -1.68
N PHE A 195 -8.64 12.90 -1.32
CA PHE A 195 -7.61 12.29 -2.17
C PHE A 195 -8.20 11.78 -3.50
N LYS A 196 -9.34 11.10 -3.45
CA LYS A 196 -9.99 10.55 -4.64
C LYS A 196 -10.42 11.62 -5.65
N ASN A 197 -10.83 12.79 -5.17
CA ASN A 197 -11.29 13.89 -6.02
C ASN A 197 -10.15 14.81 -6.46
N GLY A 198 -9.01 14.80 -5.79
CA GLY A 198 -7.86 15.65 -6.06
C GLY A 198 -6.79 15.03 -6.97
N TYR A 199 -6.88 13.74 -7.21
CA TYR A 199 -5.95 12.98 -8.09
C TYR A 199 -6.66 12.54 -9.37
#